data_d4421f52605215ffae4ecfbaa8200f83
#
_entry.id   d4421f52605215ffae4ecfbaa8200f83
#
_cell.length_a   1.000
_cell.length_b   1.000
_cell.length_c   1.000
_cell.angle_alpha   90.00
_cell.angle_beta   90.00
_cell.angle_gamma   90.00
#
_symmetry.space_group_name_H-M   'P 1'
#
loop_
_entity.id
_entity.type
_entity.pdbx_description
1 polymer ?
#
loop_
_entity_poly.entity_id
_entity_poly.type
_entity_poly.pdbx_seq_one_letter_code
_entity_poly.pdbx_strand_id
1 'polypeptide(L)'
;MRRLFFALILILVLALCSCATVANAQSERFSLEQSNRAESSTGLLMGTVSYGASGFYFPTSNDILDISLLKTDATTGLVTEISHQRLRNFQKFPIQFTVRYDNADLAEGDSCSLVVTLIIDDVVKGQGIALLQRTSSGFAEANLTLLSV
;
A
#
# COMPACT_ATOMS: atom_id res chain seq x y z
N MET A 1 2.39 -25.58 -63.63
CA MET A 1 1.61 -25.79 -62.39
C MET A 1 2.47 -25.90 -61.13
N ARG A 2 3.59 -26.61 -61.09
CA ARG A 2 4.43 -26.73 -59.89
C ARG A 2 5.01 -25.40 -59.34
N ARG A 3 5.34 -24.44 -60.20
CA ARG A 3 5.93 -23.14 -59.80
C ARG A 3 4.91 -22.17 -59.15
N LEU A 4 3.65 -22.25 -59.53
CA LEU A 4 2.55 -21.47 -58.94
C LEU A 4 2.20 -21.93 -57.50
N PHE A 5 2.34 -23.22 -57.24
CA PHE A 5 2.07 -23.78 -55.91
C PHE A 5 3.12 -23.33 -54.88
N PHE A 6 4.39 -23.24 -55.27
CA PHE A 6 5.45 -22.76 -54.38
C PHE A 6 5.32 -21.28 -54.03
N ALA A 7 4.89 -20.46 -54.99
CA ALA A 7 4.66 -19.05 -54.75
C ALA A 7 3.50 -18.81 -53.75
N LEU A 8 2.45 -19.60 -53.86
CA LEU A 8 1.27 -19.50 -52.98
C LEU A 8 1.59 -19.92 -51.53
N ILE A 9 2.39 -20.96 -51.34
CA ILE A 9 2.84 -21.43 -50.03
C ILE A 9 3.76 -20.38 -49.36
N LEU A 10 4.64 -19.74 -50.11
CA LEU A 10 5.56 -18.72 -49.60
C LEU A 10 4.82 -17.50 -49.11
N ILE A 11 3.76 -17.07 -49.81
CA ILE A 11 2.92 -15.94 -49.37
C ILE A 11 2.14 -16.27 -48.08
N LEU A 12 1.65 -17.53 -47.98
CA LEU A 12 0.90 -17.96 -46.78
C LEU A 12 1.79 -18.01 -45.54
N VAL A 13 3.05 -18.43 -45.66
CA VAL A 13 4.00 -18.48 -44.54
C VAL A 13 4.38 -17.07 -44.08
N LEU A 14 4.55 -16.13 -45.02
CA LEU A 14 4.86 -14.74 -44.69
C LEU A 14 3.68 -14.04 -43.97
N ALA A 15 2.43 -14.36 -44.31
CA ALA A 15 1.25 -13.82 -43.67
C ALA A 15 1.08 -14.33 -42.24
N LEU A 16 1.42 -15.58 -41.96
CA LEU A 16 1.36 -16.18 -40.63
C LEU A 16 2.45 -15.63 -39.68
N CYS A 17 3.63 -15.29 -40.21
CA CYS A 17 4.71 -14.71 -39.42
C CYS A 17 4.37 -13.27 -38.92
N SER A 18 3.63 -12.50 -39.72
CA SER A 18 3.25 -11.13 -39.37
C SER A 18 2.24 -11.06 -38.22
N CYS A 19 1.36 -12.06 -38.07
CA CYS A 19 0.40 -12.10 -36.98
C CYS A 19 1.04 -12.39 -35.61
N ALA A 20 2.10 -13.19 -35.59
CA ALA A 20 2.78 -13.57 -34.34
C ALA A 20 3.53 -12.38 -33.68
N THR A 21 4.11 -11.51 -34.48
CA THR A 21 4.85 -10.33 -33.98
C THR A 21 3.94 -9.25 -33.42
N VAL A 22 2.75 -9.07 -33.98
CA VAL A 22 1.76 -8.10 -33.47
C VAL A 22 1.16 -8.57 -32.15
N ALA A 23 0.88 -9.87 -32.01
CA ALA A 23 0.33 -10.42 -30.77
C ALA A 23 1.32 -10.30 -29.59
N ASN A 24 2.61 -10.51 -29.81
CA ASN A 24 3.62 -10.34 -28.76
C ASN A 24 3.77 -8.88 -28.32
N ALA A 25 3.77 -7.93 -29.25
CA ALA A 25 3.89 -6.51 -28.92
C ALA A 25 2.68 -5.99 -28.13
N GLN A 26 1.48 -6.53 -28.37
CA GLN A 26 0.30 -6.19 -27.60
C GLN A 26 0.31 -6.80 -26.20
N SER A 27 0.82 -8.03 -26.06
CA SER A 27 0.95 -8.69 -24.76
C SER A 27 1.94 -7.97 -23.85
N GLU A 28 3.09 -7.52 -24.39
CA GLU A 28 4.08 -6.76 -23.63
C GLU A 28 3.56 -5.39 -23.21
N ARG A 29 2.83 -4.67 -24.09
CA ARG A 29 2.21 -3.38 -23.75
C ARG A 29 1.17 -3.53 -22.66
N PHE A 30 0.31 -4.55 -22.76
CA PHE A 30 -0.71 -4.81 -21.73
C PHE A 30 -0.07 -5.14 -20.36
N SER A 31 1.01 -5.90 -20.35
CA SER A 31 1.75 -6.24 -19.14
C SER A 31 2.43 -5.02 -18.51
N LEU A 32 3.01 -4.13 -19.33
CA LEU A 32 3.63 -2.89 -18.86
C LEU A 32 2.60 -1.88 -18.34
N GLU A 33 1.46 -1.74 -19.01
CA GLU A 33 0.36 -0.88 -18.53
C GLU A 33 -0.24 -1.40 -17.23
N GLN A 34 -0.36 -2.71 -17.06
CA GLN A 34 -0.86 -3.32 -15.84
C GLN A 34 0.15 -3.17 -14.68
N SER A 35 1.45 -3.30 -14.95
CA SER A 35 2.51 -3.05 -13.97
C SER A 35 2.55 -1.59 -13.53
N ASN A 36 2.50 -0.65 -14.47
CA ASN A 36 2.46 0.79 -14.17
C ASN A 36 1.18 1.19 -13.42
N ARG A 37 0.06 0.53 -13.70
CA ARG A 37 -1.21 0.78 -13.01
C ARG A 37 -1.16 0.27 -11.56
N ALA A 38 -0.52 -0.88 -11.33
CA ALA A 38 -0.30 -1.42 -9.99
C ALA A 38 0.64 -0.54 -9.17
N GLU A 39 1.72 -0.02 -9.76
CA GLU A 39 2.64 0.90 -9.07
C GLU A 39 1.99 2.27 -8.78
N SER A 40 1.11 2.77 -9.65
CA SER A 40 0.42 4.04 -9.43
C SER A 40 -0.73 3.95 -8.43
N SER A 41 -1.18 2.74 -8.07
CA SER A 41 -2.24 2.53 -7.09
C SER A 41 -1.73 2.51 -5.65
N THR A 42 -0.44 2.24 -5.42
CA THR A 42 0.12 2.13 -4.07
C THR A 42 0.47 3.49 -3.49
N GLY A 43 -0.17 3.85 -2.40
CA GLY A 43 0.15 5.02 -1.59
C GLY A 43 1.10 4.67 -0.43
N LEU A 44 1.83 5.67 0.05
CA LEU A 44 2.69 5.57 1.22
C LEU A 44 2.27 6.62 2.24
N LEU A 45 2.03 6.18 3.48
CA LEU A 45 1.86 7.05 4.64
C LEU A 45 3.11 6.94 5.50
N MET A 46 3.82 8.04 5.68
CA MET A 46 4.97 8.13 6.57
C MET A 46 4.60 8.86 7.85
N GLY A 47 5.28 8.55 8.93
CA GLY A 47 5.05 9.26 10.18
C GLY A 47 6.01 8.88 11.29
N THR A 48 5.75 9.50 12.45
CA THR A 48 6.55 9.31 13.66
C THR A 48 5.64 9.05 14.84
N VAL A 49 5.97 8.05 15.64
CA VAL A 49 5.28 7.75 16.90
C VAL A 49 6.18 8.12 18.06
N SER A 50 5.68 8.96 18.95
CA SER A 50 6.31 9.32 20.22
C SER A 50 5.56 8.69 21.39
N TYR A 51 6.22 8.53 22.55
CA TYR A 51 5.59 8.07 23.77
C TYR A 51 5.51 9.22 24.77
N GLY A 52 4.28 9.56 25.18
CA GLY A 52 3.99 10.74 25.98
C GLY A 52 3.90 10.51 27.49
N ALA A 53 4.20 9.30 27.98
CA ALA A 53 4.23 9.06 29.42
C ALA A 53 5.38 9.81 30.09
N SER A 54 5.16 10.31 31.29
CA SER A 54 6.16 10.98 32.13
C SER A 54 7.20 9.98 32.66
N GLY A 55 8.04 9.49 31.79
CA GLY A 55 9.10 8.53 32.11
C GLY A 55 9.82 8.06 30.87
N PHE A 56 11.08 7.69 31.06
CA PHE A 56 11.84 7.05 29.98
C PHE A 56 11.32 5.62 29.80
N TYR A 57 10.69 5.35 28.66
CA TYR A 57 10.31 4.01 28.29
C TYR A 57 11.44 3.39 27.44
N PHE A 58 11.93 2.24 27.88
CA PHE A 58 12.92 1.45 27.16
C PHE A 58 12.23 0.21 26.60
N PRO A 59 12.00 0.16 25.26
CA PRO A 59 11.39 -0.99 24.64
C PRO A 59 12.19 -2.27 24.86
N THR A 60 11.47 -3.38 24.96
CA THR A 60 12.00 -4.73 25.02
C THR A 60 11.75 -5.48 23.73
N SER A 61 12.34 -6.67 23.57
CA SER A 61 12.12 -7.52 22.38
C SER A 61 10.69 -8.05 22.26
N ASN A 62 9.93 -8.04 23.36
CA ASN A 62 8.54 -8.52 23.37
C ASN A 62 7.52 -7.45 23.06
N ASP A 63 7.95 -6.19 23.02
CA ASP A 63 7.07 -5.07 22.76
C ASP A 63 6.67 -5.03 21.29
N ILE A 64 5.41 -4.74 21.07
CA ILE A 64 4.80 -4.68 19.74
C ILE A 64 4.20 -3.29 19.57
N LEU A 65 4.52 -2.64 18.46
CA LEU A 65 3.83 -1.47 18.00
C LEU A 65 2.95 -1.87 16.81
N ASP A 66 1.65 -1.85 17.02
CA ASP A 66 0.63 -2.17 16.02
C ASP A 66 0.11 -0.87 15.40
N ILE A 67 0.17 -0.78 14.08
CA ILE A 67 -0.18 0.43 13.31
C ILE A 67 -1.25 0.03 12.30
N SER A 68 -2.47 0.54 12.46
CA SER A 68 -3.60 0.28 11.58
C SER A 68 -4.05 1.56 10.87
N LEU A 69 -4.18 1.51 9.56
CA LEU A 69 -4.80 2.56 8.76
C LEU A 69 -6.26 2.19 8.53
N LEU A 70 -7.15 2.98 9.08
CA LEU A 70 -8.60 2.77 9.02
C LEU A 70 -9.22 3.78 8.04
N LYS A 71 -10.14 3.29 7.21
CA LYS A 71 -11.02 4.09 6.37
C LYS A 71 -12.41 4.14 6.99
N THR A 72 -13.05 5.29 6.97
CA THR A 72 -14.46 5.45 7.24
C THR A 72 -15.16 5.88 5.97
N ASP A 73 -16.03 5.03 5.45
CA ASP A 73 -16.84 5.28 4.26
C ASP A 73 -17.77 6.48 4.47
N ALA A 74 -17.71 7.43 3.54
CA ALA A 74 -18.45 8.70 3.65
C ALA A 74 -19.98 8.52 3.61
N THR A 75 -20.48 7.44 2.98
CA THR A 75 -21.91 7.20 2.77
C THR A 75 -22.50 6.36 3.89
N THR A 76 -21.81 5.30 4.29
CA THR A 76 -22.32 4.31 5.24
C THR A 76 -21.81 4.52 6.66
N GLY A 77 -20.71 5.26 6.83
CA GLY A 77 -20.01 5.39 8.10
C GLY A 77 -19.28 4.13 8.54
N LEU A 78 -19.19 3.11 7.66
CA LEU A 78 -18.51 1.85 7.97
C LEU A 78 -17.00 2.07 8.08
N VAL A 79 -16.43 1.61 9.19
CA VAL A 79 -14.98 1.63 9.41
C VAL A 79 -14.37 0.31 8.93
N THR A 80 -13.34 0.41 8.08
CA THR A 80 -12.62 -0.75 7.53
C THR A 80 -11.12 -0.53 7.65
N GLU A 81 -10.39 -1.54 8.09
CA GLU A 81 -8.93 -1.53 8.06
C GLU A 81 -8.46 -1.77 6.62
N ILE A 82 -7.71 -0.82 6.07
CA ILE A 82 -7.17 -0.88 4.70
C ILE A 82 -5.68 -1.19 4.67
N SER A 83 -5.00 -1.04 5.80
CA SER A 83 -3.60 -1.45 5.93
C SER A 83 -3.25 -1.66 7.39
N HIS A 84 -2.33 -2.60 7.63
CA HIS A 84 -1.84 -2.94 8.96
C HIS A 84 -0.34 -3.21 8.92
N GLN A 85 0.37 -2.71 9.93
CA GLN A 85 1.79 -2.95 10.11
C GLN A 85 2.09 -3.25 11.58
N ARG A 86 2.87 -4.29 11.82
CA ARG A 86 3.33 -4.66 13.16
C ARG A 86 4.85 -4.51 13.24
N LEU A 87 5.31 -3.64 14.12
CA LEU A 87 6.72 -3.43 14.39
C LEU A 87 7.13 -4.12 15.68
N ARG A 88 8.27 -4.79 15.65
CA ARG A 88 8.92 -5.45 16.79
C ARG A 88 10.38 -5.03 16.87
N ASN A 89 11.01 -5.26 17.99
CA ASN A 89 12.45 -4.99 18.20
C ASN A 89 12.84 -3.53 17.94
N PHE A 90 11.93 -2.59 18.16
CA PHE A 90 12.28 -1.18 18.14
C PHE A 90 13.06 -0.82 19.42
N GLN A 91 14.05 0.06 19.29
CA GLN A 91 15.00 0.30 20.39
C GLN A 91 14.62 1.50 21.26
N LYS A 92 13.98 2.50 20.70
CA LYS A 92 13.64 3.75 21.39
C LYS A 92 12.55 4.53 20.66
N PHE A 93 11.85 5.37 21.38
CA PHE A 93 11.02 6.44 20.80
C PHE A 93 11.85 7.71 20.55
N PRO A 94 11.51 8.52 19.54
CA PRO A 94 10.43 8.34 18.59
C PRO A 94 10.73 7.27 17.52
N ILE A 95 9.68 6.57 17.04
CA ILE A 95 9.76 5.51 16.04
C ILE A 95 9.22 6.05 14.72
N GLN A 96 10.03 5.97 13.65
CA GLN A 96 9.57 6.26 12.30
C GLN A 96 8.89 5.02 11.70
N PHE A 97 7.81 5.24 10.97
CA PHE A 97 7.07 4.18 10.29
C PHE A 97 6.71 4.58 8.86
N THR A 98 6.42 3.57 8.05
CA THR A 98 5.89 3.75 6.69
C THR A 98 4.83 2.68 6.45
N VAL A 99 3.58 3.08 6.25
CA VAL A 99 2.47 2.19 5.93
C VAL A 99 2.15 2.29 4.45
N ARG A 100 2.05 1.15 3.78
CA ARG A 100 1.61 1.05 2.39
C ARG A 100 0.12 0.79 2.34
N TYR A 101 -0.58 1.43 1.43
CA TYR A 101 -2.01 1.21 1.21
C TYR A 101 -2.34 1.26 -0.29
N ASP A 102 -3.46 0.68 -0.69
CA ASP A 102 -3.94 0.80 -2.07
C ASP A 102 -4.85 2.04 -2.20
N ASN A 103 -4.52 2.92 -3.14
CA ASN A 103 -5.36 4.08 -3.45
C ASN A 103 -6.75 3.68 -3.95
N ALA A 104 -6.89 2.48 -4.52
CA ALA A 104 -8.18 1.95 -4.97
C ALA A 104 -9.15 1.66 -3.81
N ASP A 105 -8.64 1.47 -2.59
CA ASP A 105 -9.46 1.28 -1.39
C ASP A 105 -10.13 2.57 -0.91
N LEU A 106 -9.72 3.73 -1.44
CA LEU A 106 -10.14 5.05 -0.99
C LEU A 106 -11.03 5.73 -2.03
N ALA A 107 -12.31 5.90 -1.73
CA ALA A 107 -13.22 6.70 -2.52
C ALA A 107 -13.09 8.20 -2.21
N GLU A 108 -13.68 9.02 -3.07
CA GLU A 108 -13.82 10.45 -2.81
C GLU A 108 -14.78 10.68 -1.63
N GLY A 109 -14.35 11.50 -0.67
CA GLY A 109 -15.12 11.80 0.55
C GLY A 109 -14.85 10.86 1.72
N ASP A 110 -14.17 9.71 1.52
CA ASP A 110 -13.76 8.86 2.63
C ASP A 110 -12.82 9.60 3.59
N SER A 111 -13.01 9.39 4.88
CA SER A 111 -12.07 9.86 5.89
C SER A 111 -11.17 8.72 6.36
N CYS A 112 -9.93 9.06 6.70
CA CYS A 112 -8.94 8.09 7.16
C CYS A 112 -8.43 8.47 8.55
N SER A 113 -8.16 7.45 9.34
CA SER A 113 -7.51 7.59 10.64
C SER A 113 -6.40 6.56 10.80
N LEU A 114 -5.33 6.98 11.44
CA LEU A 114 -4.23 6.11 11.84
C LEU A 114 -4.40 5.78 13.32
N VAL A 115 -4.45 4.52 13.65
CA VAL A 115 -4.48 4.02 15.03
C VAL A 115 -3.18 3.32 15.32
N VAL A 116 -2.52 3.71 16.41
CA VAL A 116 -1.26 3.09 16.83
C VAL A 116 -1.44 2.60 18.26
N THR A 117 -1.10 1.33 18.48
CA THR A 117 -1.25 0.65 19.77
C THR A 117 0.09 0.06 20.21
N LEU A 118 0.53 0.39 21.41
CA LEU A 118 1.69 -0.23 22.06
C LEU A 118 1.20 -1.39 22.93
N ILE A 119 1.70 -2.57 22.66
CA ILE A 119 1.38 -3.81 23.36
C ILE A 119 2.65 -4.31 24.05
N ILE A 120 2.56 -4.54 25.35
CA ILE A 120 3.63 -5.05 26.21
C ILE A 120 3.08 -6.26 26.94
N ASP A 121 3.74 -7.42 26.82
CA ASP A 121 3.31 -8.68 27.45
C ASP A 121 1.81 -8.98 27.16
N ASP A 122 1.41 -8.82 25.89
CA ASP A 122 0.04 -9.00 25.39
C ASP A 122 -1.02 -8.05 26.00
N VAL A 123 -0.58 -6.99 26.68
CA VAL A 123 -1.46 -5.96 27.25
C VAL A 123 -1.26 -4.64 26.55
N VAL A 124 -2.36 -3.97 26.17
CA VAL A 124 -2.31 -2.62 25.62
C VAL A 124 -1.85 -1.65 26.72
N LYS A 125 -0.77 -0.95 26.46
CA LYS A 125 -0.13 0.01 27.39
C LYS A 125 -0.14 1.45 26.89
N GLY A 126 -0.39 1.63 25.62
CA GLY A 126 -0.47 2.97 25.03
C GLY A 126 -1.23 2.94 23.73
N GLN A 127 -1.93 4.01 23.44
CA GLN A 127 -2.68 4.18 22.20
C GLN A 127 -2.60 5.62 21.72
N GLY A 128 -2.57 5.79 20.41
CA GLY A 128 -2.64 7.09 19.74
C GLY A 128 -3.52 6.98 18.49
N ILE A 129 -4.27 8.04 18.21
CA ILE A 129 -5.12 8.14 17.02
C ILE A 129 -4.84 9.49 16.35
N ALA A 130 -4.66 9.47 15.03
CA ALA A 130 -4.58 10.68 14.22
C ALA A 130 -5.59 10.62 13.08
N LEU A 131 -6.35 11.69 12.89
CA LEU A 131 -7.14 11.89 11.68
C LEU A 131 -6.21 12.36 10.56
N LEU A 132 -6.30 11.70 9.40
CA LEU A 132 -5.44 11.97 8.27
C LEU A 132 -6.14 12.88 7.27
N GLN A 133 -5.39 13.86 6.77
CA GLN A 133 -5.84 14.70 5.67
C GLN A 133 -5.27 14.19 4.35
N ARG A 134 -6.14 13.87 3.41
CA ARG A 134 -5.75 13.47 2.07
C ARG A 134 -5.39 14.71 1.25
N THR A 135 -4.24 14.65 0.61
CA THR A 135 -3.76 15.64 -0.35
C THR A 135 -3.80 15.05 -1.77
N SER A 136 -3.53 15.85 -2.78
CA SER A 136 -3.43 15.37 -4.17
C SER A 136 -2.31 14.34 -4.39
N SER A 137 -1.31 14.32 -3.51
CA SER A 137 -0.16 13.39 -3.57
C SER A 137 -0.24 12.22 -2.59
N GLY A 138 -1.35 12.07 -1.84
CA GLY A 138 -1.52 11.04 -0.81
C GLY A 138 -1.87 11.65 0.54
N PHE A 139 -1.43 11.02 1.63
CA PHE A 139 -1.60 11.57 2.98
C PHE A 139 -0.42 12.45 3.38
N ALA A 140 -0.71 13.48 4.18
CA ALA A 140 0.33 14.21 4.88
C ALA A 140 1.03 13.31 5.91
N GLU A 141 2.25 13.69 6.32
CA GLU A 141 2.98 13.00 7.38
C GLU A 141 2.20 12.95 8.68
N ALA A 142 2.13 11.78 9.31
CA ALA A 142 1.37 11.59 10.55
C ALA A 142 2.32 11.54 11.77
N ASN A 143 2.18 12.50 12.67
CA ASN A 143 2.92 12.53 13.92
C ASN A 143 1.97 12.26 15.09
N LEU A 144 2.21 11.17 15.82
CA LEU A 144 1.38 10.73 16.93
C LEU A 144 2.16 10.67 18.23
N THR A 145 1.43 10.93 19.32
CA THR A 145 1.92 10.64 20.67
C THR A 145 1.03 9.58 21.31
N LEU A 146 1.63 8.46 21.73
CA LEU A 146 0.93 7.44 22.49
C LEU A 146 0.64 7.94 23.90
N LEU A 147 -0.58 7.82 24.30
CA LEU A 147 -1.01 8.06 25.68
C LEU A 147 -1.12 6.72 26.41
N SER A 148 -0.71 6.70 27.67
CA SER A 148 -0.85 5.53 28.55
C SER A 148 -2.33 5.21 28.74
N VAL A 149 -2.68 3.94 28.67
CA VAL A 149 -4.04 3.40 28.87
C VAL A 149 -4.07 2.64 30.19
#